data_97d040483f6bfb249da716611e00ee39
#
_entry.id   97d040483f6bfb249da716611e00ee39
#
_cell.length_a   1.000
_cell.length_b   1.000
_cell.length_c   1.000
_cell.angle_alpha   90.00
_cell.angle_beta   90.00
_cell.angle_gamma   90.00
#
_symmetry.space_group_name_H-M   'P 1'
#
loop_
_entity.id
_entity.type
_entity.pdbx_description
1 polymer ?
#
loop_
_entity_poly.entity_id
_entity_poly.type
_entity_poly.pdbx_seq_one_letter_code
_entity_poly.pdbx_strand_id
1 'polypeptide(L)'
;VGAIAQDMVSMEMRTFPAEAVIVATGGCGLVYGRSTMSVFCTGSAASRCFQVGAKYGNGEFIQVHPTAIPGADKLRLMSESARG
;
A
#
# COMPACT_ATOMS: atom_id res chain seq x y z
N VAL A 1 -18.52 -13.01 3.20
CA VAL A 1 -17.48 -12.12 2.62
C VAL A 1 -16.31 -12.95 2.10
N GLY A 2 -15.27 -12.33 1.57
CA GLY A 2 -14.11 -13.05 1.06
C GLY A 2 -13.26 -12.17 0.14
N ALA A 3 -12.36 -12.80 -0.60
CA ALA A 3 -11.52 -12.15 -1.58
C ALA A 3 -11.64 -12.82 -2.95
N ILE A 4 -11.43 -12.05 -3.99
CA ILE A 4 -11.26 -12.53 -5.36
C ILE A 4 -9.83 -12.21 -5.76
N ALA A 5 -9.12 -13.21 -6.25
CA ALA A 5 -7.76 -13.04 -6.73
C ALA A 5 -7.63 -13.57 -8.16
N GLN A 6 -6.72 -12.97 -8.90
CA GLN A 6 -6.35 -13.46 -10.22
C GLN A 6 -4.99 -14.15 -10.13
N ASP A 7 -4.92 -15.38 -10.63
CA ASP A 7 -3.66 -16.07 -10.81
C ASP A 7 -2.89 -15.40 -11.96
N MET A 8 -1.71 -14.87 -11.67
CA MET A 8 -0.94 -14.09 -12.66
C MET A 8 -0.24 -14.94 -13.72
N VAL A 9 -0.27 -16.27 -13.57
CA VAL A 9 0.30 -17.19 -14.56
C VAL A 9 -0.79 -17.73 -15.48
N SER A 10 -1.86 -18.29 -14.90
CA SER A 10 -2.99 -18.87 -15.65
C SER A 10 -4.03 -17.82 -16.06
N MET A 11 -4.01 -16.63 -15.46
CA MET A 11 -5.01 -15.57 -15.60
C MET A 11 -6.41 -15.96 -15.11
N GLU A 12 -6.53 -17.08 -14.43
CA GLU A 12 -7.80 -17.53 -13.86
C GLU A 12 -8.22 -16.69 -12.64
N MET A 13 -9.51 -16.43 -12.54
CA MET A 13 -10.10 -15.77 -11.37
C MET A 13 -10.47 -16.82 -10.34
N ARG A 14 -10.04 -16.63 -9.10
CA ARG A 14 -10.35 -17.53 -7.98
C ARG A 14 -11.02 -16.77 -6.85
N THR A 15 -12.03 -17.38 -6.25
CA THR A 15 -12.73 -16.83 -5.08
C THR A 15 -12.30 -17.55 -3.82
N PHE A 16 -12.07 -16.77 -2.77
CA PHE A 16 -11.69 -17.25 -1.45
C PHE A 16 -12.76 -16.79 -0.45
N PRO A 17 -13.79 -17.60 -0.18
CA PRO A 17 -14.79 -17.25 0.83
C PRO A 17 -14.16 -17.25 2.22
N ALA A 18 -14.56 -16.29 3.05
CA ALA A 18 -14.06 -16.15 4.41
C ALA A 18 -15.11 -15.46 5.29
N GLU A 19 -15.08 -15.68 6.58
CA GLU A 19 -15.94 -14.98 7.54
C GLU A 19 -15.48 -13.55 7.78
N ALA A 20 -14.15 -13.31 7.72
CA ALA A 20 -13.54 -12.00 7.86
C ALA A 20 -12.39 -11.83 6.86
N VAL A 21 -12.12 -10.60 6.48
CA VAL A 21 -11.01 -10.23 5.58
C VAL A 21 -10.19 -9.13 6.23
N ILE A 22 -8.88 -9.34 6.32
CA ILE A 22 -7.93 -8.34 6.79
C ILE A 22 -7.34 -7.62 5.58
N VAL A 23 -7.49 -6.30 5.54
CA VAL A 23 -6.88 -5.44 4.51
C VAL A 23 -5.52 -4.99 5.01
N ALA A 24 -4.45 -5.52 4.43
CA ALA A 24 -3.06 -5.24 4.81
C ALA A 24 -2.21 -4.89 3.57
N THR A 25 -2.71 -3.99 2.73
CA THR A 25 -2.16 -3.66 1.41
C THR A 25 -1.01 -2.66 1.42
N GLY A 26 -0.58 -2.24 2.61
CA GLY A 26 0.49 -1.26 2.77
C GLY A 26 0.03 0.18 2.55
N GLY A 27 0.96 1.11 2.68
CA GLY A 27 0.70 2.54 2.60
C GLY A 27 0.78 3.09 1.17
N CYS A 28 -0.06 4.07 0.87
CA CYS A 28 -0.18 4.73 -0.42
C CYS A 28 0.54 6.11 -0.46
N GLY A 29 1.72 6.20 0.13
CA GLY A 29 2.43 7.47 0.31
C GLY A 29 2.69 8.26 -0.98
N LEU A 30 2.83 7.61 -2.13
CA LEU A 30 3.03 8.28 -3.42
C LEU A 30 1.87 9.16 -3.86
N VAL A 31 0.67 8.98 -3.32
CA VAL A 31 -0.48 9.87 -3.55
C VAL A 31 -0.14 11.32 -3.14
N TYR A 32 0.73 11.48 -2.18
CA TYR A 32 1.17 12.80 -1.67
C TYR A 32 2.49 13.29 -2.30
N GLY A 33 2.99 12.60 -3.33
CA GLY A 33 4.22 12.95 -4.01
C GLY A 33 5.38 12.00 -3.69
N ARG A 34 6.52 12.53 -3.28
CA ARG A 34 7.70 11.71 -3.00
C ARG A 34 7.51 10.85 -1.75
N SER A 35 7.82 9.56 -1.86
CA SER A 35 7.64 8.61 -0.77
C SER A 35 8.69 7.52 -0.78
N THR A 36 8.92 6.91 0.37
CA THR A 36 9.72 5.70 0.55
C THR A 36 8.87 4.43 0.48
N MET A 37 7.55 4.57 0.35
CA MET A 37 6.62 3.45 0.26
C MET A 37 6.66 2.78 -1.12
N SER A 38 6.05 1.60 -1.22
CA SER A 38 5.97 0.86 -2.47
C SER A 38 5.19 1.64 -3.54
N VAL A 39 5.72 1.67 -4.75
CA VAL A 39 5.04 2.28 -5.92
C VAL A 39 3.79 1.51 -6.35
N PHE A 40 3.67 0.25 -5.95
CA PHE A 40 2.51 -0.58 -6.28
C PHE A 40 1.29 -0.32 -5.38
N CYS A 41 1.49 0.33 -4.23
CA CYS A 41 0.41 0.64 -3.32
C CYS A 41 -0.21 2.00 -3.67
N THR A 42 -1.24 1.97 -4.49
CA THR A 42 -1.93 3.16 -5.00
C THR A 42 -3.04 3.67 -4.07
N GLY A 43 -3.36 2.94 -3.01
CA GLY A 43 -4.47 3.24 -2.11
C GLY A 43 -5.83 2.74 -2.61
N SER A 44 -5.87 1.97 -3.70
CA SER A 44 -7.12 1.49 -4.29
C SER A 44 -7.95 0.63 -3.33
N ALA A 45 -7.32 -0.24 -2.54
CA ALA A 45 -8.03 -1.06 -1.55
C ALA A 45 -8.65 -0.20 -0.45
N ALA A 46 -7.91 0.76 0.10
CA ALA A 46 -8.43 1.70 1.11
C ALA A 46 -9.60 2.53 0.54
N SER A 47 -9.47 3.01 -0.70
CA SER A 47 -10.53 3.73 -1.41
C SER A 47 -11.80 2.89 -1.55
N ARG A 48 -11.68 1.61 -1.93
CA ARG A 48 -12.85 0.72 -2.04
C ARG A 48 -13.51 0.47 -0.70
N CYS A 49 -12.74 0.26 0.35
CA CYS A 49 -13.28 0.13 1.71
C CYS A 49 -14.03 1.39 2.13
N PHE A 50 -13.46 2.57 1.86
CA PHE A 50 -14.12 3.84 2.14
C PHE A 50 -15.44 4.00 1.38
N GLN A 51 -15.47 3.67 0.08
CA GLN A 51 -16.67 3.76 -0.76
C GLN A 51 -17.82 2.85 -0.27
N VAL A 52 -17.51 1.76 0.42
CA VAL A 52 -18.52 0.87 1.01
C VAL A 52 -18.83 1.18 2.48
N GLY A 53 -18.39 2.33 2.98
CA GLY A 53 -18.75 2.86 4.28
C GLY A 53 -17.74 2.69 5.41
N ALA A 54 -16.55 2.14 5.14
CA ALA A 54 -15.50 2.12 6.14
C ALA A 54 -14.98 3.55 6.42
N LYS A 55 -14.71 3.86 7.68
CA LYS A 55 -14.13 5.15 8.04
C LYS A 55 -12.65 5.18 7.70
N TYR A 56 -12.19 6.29 7.14
CA TYR A 56 -10.79 6.55 6.88
C TYR A 56 -10.27 7.63 7.82
N GLY A 57 -9.29 7.28 8.65
CA GLY A 57 -8.73 8.20 9.63
C GLY A 57 -7.25 8.48 9.41
N ASN A 58 -6.80 9.66 9.81
CA ASN A 58 -5.39 10.07 9.81
C ASN A 58 -4.70 9.92 8.44
N GLY A 59 -5.41 10.19 7.35
CA GLY A 59 -4.89 10.06 5.99
C GLY A 59 -3.65 10.90 5.71
N GLU A 60 -3.45 11.99 6.47
CA GLU A 60 -2.28 12.87 6.40
C GLU A 60 -1.03 12.30 7.09
N PHE A 61 -1.16 11.25 7.87
CA PHE A 61 -0.03 10.64 8.60
C PHE A 61 0.74 9.67 7.70
N ILE A 62 1.57 10.25 6.85
CA ILE A 62 2.43 9.52 5.93
C ILE A 62 3.85 9.45 6.50
N GLN A 63 4.33 8.24 6.72
CA GLN A 63 5.68 8.02 7.21
C GLN A 63 6.68 8.03 6.04
N VAL A 64 7.76 8.79 6.19
CA VAL A 64 8.90 8.81 5.27
C VAL A 64 10.12 8.30 6.03
N HIS A 65 10.86 7.37 5.43
CA HIS A 65 12.08 6.83 6.04
C HIS A 65 13.14 7.93 6.14
N PRO A 66 13.75 8.17 7.32
CA PRO A 66 14.65 9.30 7.53
C PRO A 66 15.97 9.20 6.78
N THR A 67 16.38 8.00 6.36
CA THR A 67 17.61 7.77 5.56
C THR A 67 17.28 7.64 4.07
N ALA A 68 16.37 8.45 3.58
CA ALA A 68 16.02 8.51 2.17
C ALA A 68 16.96 9.44 1.41
N ILE A 69 17.32 9.06 0.18
CA ILE A 69 18.13 9.88 -0.73
C ILE A 69 17.18 10.61 -1.68
N PRO A 70 17.21 11.95 -1.74
CA PRO A 70 16.44 12.72 -2.72
C PRO A 70 16.84 12.32 -4.15
N GLY A 71 15.89 12.24 -5.04
CA GLY A 71 16.15 11.86 -6.43
C GLY A 71 14.84 11.67 -7.17
N ALA A 72 14.72 10.69 -8.01
CA ALA A 72 13.55 10.35 -8.82
C ALA A 72 12.21 10.30 -8.03
N ASP A 73 11.12 9.91 -8.67
CA ASP A 73 9.74 9.90 -8.12
C ASP A 73 9.61 9.10 -6.80
N LYS A 74 10.36 8.02 -6.69
CA LYS A 74 10.50 7.27 -5.44
C LYS A 74 11.83 7.58 -4.77
N LEU A 75 11.80 7.96 -3.51
CA LEU A 75 13.00 8.14 -2.69
C LEU A 75 13.73 6.79 -2.52
N ARG A 76 15.04 6.80 -2.77
CA ARG A 76 15.91 5.65 -2.52
C ARG A 76 16.24 5.56 -1.04
N LEU A 77 16.26 4.35 -0.51
CA LEU A 77 16.59 4.11 0.89
C LEU A 77 18.08 3.78 1.03
N MET A 78 18.70 4.37 2.02
CA MET A 78 19.91 3.81 2.61
C MET A 78 19.51 2.80 3.68
N SER A 79 20.34 1.78 3.88
CA SER A 79 20.13 0.83 4.98
C SER A 79 20.18 1.54 6.33
N GLU A 80 19.36 1.10 7.27
CA GLU A 80 19.42 1.59 8.66
C GLU A 80 20.80 1.34 9.27
N SER A 81 21.46 0.24 8.91
CA SER A 81 22.82 -0.06 9.32
C SER A 81 23.86 0.98 8.89
N ALA A 82 23.59 1.75 7.84
CA ALA A 82 24.46 2.84 7.42
C ALA A 82 24.40 4.08 8.32
N ARG A 83 23.43 4.11 9.20
CA ARG A 83 23.22 5.22 10.14
C ARG A 83 23.89 4.98 11.50
N GLY A 84 24.32 3.75 11.78
CA GLY A 84 24.95 3.36 13.03
C GLY A 84 23.94 2.89 14.07
#